data_d1316fa43d0a10bab322c85c3e8d8b29
#
_entry.id   d1316fa43d0a10bab322c85c3e8d8b29
#
_cell.length_a   1.000
_cell.length_b   1.000
_cell.length_c   1.000
_cell.angle_alpha   90.00
_cell.angle_beta   90.00
_cell.angle_gamma   90.00
#
_symmetry.space_group_name_H-M   'P 1'
#
loop_
_entity.id
_entity.type
_entity.pdbx_description
1 polymer ?
#
loop_
_entity_poly.entity_id
_entity_poly.type
_entity_poly.pdbx_seq_one_letter_code
_entity_poly.pdbx_strand_id
1 'polypeptide(L)'
;VNDNGRPVEFPPSSYVATTYMRKHVSNVGNVTPWTIAAGVTNGRITGITDLEMMFTPSDIEYLNQAQMNPLVFKRNRGYAIETENTGQTLYRSALSYIHVREVLIELERELSRMLLDFQWKFNTPDIRAEIKLRADVICETYVGRNGLYNYFNKMDDENNTPEIIDNQIGVLDTYVEPIKGMGIIVNNITILRTGAISAGGFINS
;
A
#
# COMPACT_ATOMS: atom_id res chain seq x y z
N VAL A 1 19.01 21.98 15.75
CA VAL A 1 19.78 23.18 16.08
C VAL A 1 20.98 22.71 16.86
N ASN A 2 22.18 23.17 16.47
CA ASN A 2 23.41 22.88 17.22
C ASN A 2 23.47 23.69 18.53
N ASP A 3 24.52 23.44 19.35
CA ASP A 3 24.72 24.13 20.64
C ASP A 3 24.81 25.68 20.54
N ASN A 4 25.05 26.20 19.32
CA ASN A 4 25.12 27.64 19.04
C ASN A 4 23.81 28.21 18.47
N GLY A 5 22.71 27.48 18.50
CA GLY A 5 21.42 27.90 17.98
C GLY A 5 21.30 27.95 16.46
N ARG A 6 22.27 27.43 15.70
CA ARG A 6 22.23 27.40 14.25
C ARG A 6 21.46 26.17 13.73
N PRO A 7 20.72 26.27 12.60
CA PRO A 7 20.15 25.14 11.94
C PRO A 7 21.25 24.11 11.61
N VAL A 8 20.94 22.85 11.78
CA VAL A 8 21.82 21.72 11.40
C VAL A 8 21.11 20.94 10.31
N GLU A 9 21.81 20.69 9.22
CA GLU A 9 21.32 19.91 8.11
C GLU A 9 21.49 18.42 8.39
N PHE A 10 20.43 17.67 8.18
CA PHE A 10 20.41 16.21 8.31
C PHE A 10 19.81 15.56 7.09
N PRO A 11 20.32 14.37 6.67
CA PRO A 11 19.68 13.58 5.66
C PRO A 11 18.23 13.26 6.04
N PRO A 12 17.27 13.30 5.09
CA PRO A 12 15.85 13.07 5.39
C PRO A 12 15.52 11.63 5.77
N SER A 13 16.44 10.68 5.56
CA SER A 13 16.24 9.24 5.72
C SER A 13 15.72 8.84 7.10
N SER A 14 16.20 9.45 8.17
CA SER A 14 15.76 9.15 9.55
C SER A 14 14.30 9.57 9.79
N TYR A 15 13.90 10.72 9.25
CA TYR A 15 12.52 11.21 9.37
C TYR A 15 11.54 10.39 8.52
N VAL A 16 11.98 10.03 7.31
CA VAL A 16 11.21 9.13 6.43
C VAL A 16 11.04 7.77 7.09
N ALA A 17 12.13 7.16 7.59
CA ALA A 17 12.08 5.89 8.32
C ALA A 17 11.11 5.95 9.51
N THR A 18 11.15 7.03 10.31
CA THR A 18 10.22 7.22 11.43
C THR A 18 8.75 7.26 10.96
N THR A 19 8.48 7.90 9.82
CA THR A 19 7.13 7.96 9.26
C THR A 19 6.62 6.59 8.83
N TYR A 20 7.48 5.77 8.21
CA TYR A 20 7.15 4.39 7.87
C TYR A 20 7.01 3.50 9.11
N MET A 21 7.86 3.64 10.11
CA MET A 21 7.78 2.87 11.36
C MET A 21 6.49 3.12 12.14
N ARG A 22 5.95 4.33 12.11
CA ARG A 22 4.70 4.67 12.82
C ARG A 22 3.55 3.76 12.42
N LYS A 23 3.41 3.40 11.14
CA LYS A 23 2.32 2.54 10.68
C LYS A 23 2.46 1.08 11.11
N HIS A 24 3.70 0.62 11.39
CA HIS A 24 3.96 -0.72 11.91
C HIS A 24 3.78 -0.82 13.44
N VAL A 25 3.95 0.29 14.15
CA VAL A 25 3.86 0.33 15.62
C VAL A 25 2.47 0.76 16.10
N SER A 26 1.75 1.53 15.28
CA SER A 26 0.45 2.10 15.66
C SER A 26 -0.65 1.05 15.56
N ASN A 27 -1.12 0.55 16.71
CA ASN A 27 -2.34 -0.26 16.82
C ASN A 27 -3.59 0.61 17.03
N VAL A 28 -3.49 1.92 16.80
CA VAL A 28 -4.59 2.87 17.06
C VAL A 28 -5.33 3.16 15.76
N GLY A 29 -6.62 2.88 15.75
CA GLY A 29 -7.52 3.13 14.61
C GLY A 29 -7.32 2.12 13.46
N ASN A 30 -7.63 2.53 12.25
CA ASN A 30 -7.50 1.72 11.02
C ASN A 30 -6.11 1.77 10.39
N VAL A 31 -5.07 2.08 11.17
CA VAL A 31 -3.70 2.09 10.67
C VAL A 31 -3.22 0.65 10.51
N THR A 32 -2.77 0.32 9.32
CA THR A 32 -2.23 -0.99 8.96
C THR A 32 -0.77 -0.83 8.50
N PRO A 33 0.03 -1.90 8.50
CA PRO A 33 1.37 -1.85 7.92
C PRO A 33 1.41 -1.30 6.50
N TRP A 34 0.37 -1.56 5.70
CA TRP A 34 0.21 -1.06 4.33
C TRP A 34 -0.54 0.27 4.22
N THR A 35 -0.76 0.99 5.31
CA THR A 35 -1.29 2.35 5.22
C THR A 35 -0.33 3.23 4.40
N ILE A 36 -0.87 3.97 3.44
CA ILE A 36 -0.08 4.85 2.56
C ILE A 36 0.64 5.90 3.39
N ALA A 37 1.98 5.91 3.36
CA ALA A 37 2.82 6.85 4.10
C ALA A 37 3.18 8.08 3.26
N ALA A 38 2.22 8.59 2.49
CA ALA A 38 2.35 9.79 1.69
C ALA A 38 1.22 10.79 1.98
N GLY A 39 1.38 12.01 1.50
CA GLY A 39 0.42 13.10 1.71
C GLY A 39 0.45 13.71 3.11
N VAL A 40 -0.40 14.70 3.32
CA VAL A 40 -0.38 15.56 4.52
C VAL A 40 -0.89 14.89 5.80
N THR A 41 -1.56 13.75 5.68
CA THR A 41 -2.10 13.02 6.84
C THR A 41 -1.10 11.99 7.33
N ASN A 42 -0.80 10.98 6.53
CA ASN A 42 0.01 9.85 6.95
C ASN A 42 1.50 10.03 6.61
N GLY A 43 1.83 10.79 5.57
CA GLY A 43 3.19 11.11 5.16
C GLY A 43 3.80 12.32 5.88
N ARG A 44 3.10 12.87 6.89
CA ARG A 44 3.56 14.07 7.61
C ARG A 44 4.85 13.82 8.36
N ILE A 45 5.82 14.74 8.16
CA ILE A 45 7.09 14.76 8.86
C ILE A 45 7.05 15.88 9.91
N THR A 46 7.52 15.56 11.11
CA THR A 46 7.60 16.50 12.24
C THR A 46 9.04 16.61 12.72
N GLY A 47 9.37 17.74 13.35
CA GLY A 47 10.70 17.95 13.92
C GLY A 47 11.71 18.58 12.96
N ILE A 48 11.26 18.98 11.77
CA ILE A 48 12.06 19.77 10.81
C ILE A 48 11.52 21.19 10.73
N THR A 49 12.40 22.14 10.47
CA THR A 49 12.07 23.57 10.36
C THR A 49 12.07 24.06 8.92
N ASP A 50 12.86 23.45 8.05
CA ASP A 50 12.99 23.84 6.65
C ASP A 50 13.49 22.67 5.79
N LEU A 51 13.39 22.81 4.47
CA LEU A 51 13.98 21.95 3.45
C LEU A 51 15.01 22.73 2.67
N GLU A 52 16.14 22.10 2.37
CA GLU A 52 17.19 22.68 1.53
C GLU A 52 16.67 23.10 0.15
N MET A 53 15.72 22.33 -0.40
CA MET A 53 15.15 22.58 -1.71
C MET A 53 13.61 22.53 -1.66
N MET A 54 12.99 23.52 -2.30
CA MET A 54 11.55 23.57 -2.52
C MET A 54 11.24 23.19 -3.96
N PHE A 55 10.39 22.16 -4.14
CA PHE A 55 10.00 21.65 -5.45
C PHE A 55 8.76 22.38 -5.97
N THR A 56 8.79 22.74 -7.27
CA THR A 56 7.62 23.21 -7.99
C THR A 56 6.70 22.02 -8.36
N PRO A 57 5.42 22.26 -8.72
CA PRO A 57 4.55 21.18 -9.20
C PRO A 57 5.14 20.38 -10.37
N SER A 58 5.85 21.04 -11.29
CA SER A 58 6.52 20.38 -12.41
C SER A 58 7.69 19.50 -11.97
N ASP A 59 8.45 19.94 -10.98
CA ASP A 59 9.53 19.14 -10.42
C ASP A 59 8.98 17.89 -9.73
N ILE A 60 7.88 18.02 -9.00
CA ILE A 60 7.20 16.90 -8.32
C ILE A 60 6.71 15.88 -9.35
N GLU A 61 6.13 16.34 -10.46
CA GLU A 61 5.70 15.45 -11.54
C GLU A 61 6.88 14.70 -12.16
N TYR A 62 7.97 15.40 -12.46
CA TYR A 62 9.19 14.81 -12.98
C TYR A 62 9.78 13.77 -12.02
N LEU A 63 9.90 14.10 -10.74
CA LEU A 63 10.39 13.18 -9.71
C LEU A 63 9.49 11.96 -9.55
N ASN A 64 8.18 12.14 -9.62
CA ASN A 64 7.23 11.03 -9.57
C ASN A 64 7.37 10.09 -10.79
N GLN A 65 7.62 10.64 -11.99
CA GLN A 65 7.91 9.83 -13.18
C GLN A 65 9.23 9.06 -13.02
N ALA A 66 10.22 9.66 -12.37
CA ALA A 66 11.50 9.03 -12.03
C ALA A 66 11.42 8.07 -10.83
N GLN A 67 10.23 7.78 -10.29
CA GLN A 67 10.01 6.93 -9.11
C GLN A 67 10.72 7.44 -7.84
N MET A 68 10.90 8.74 -7.72
CA MET A 68 11.44 9.39 -6.53
C MET A 68 10.31 9.93 -5.65
N ASN A 69 10.52 9.91 -4.34
CA ASN A 69 9.54 10.36 -3.34
C ASN A 69 10.02 11.68 -2.71
N PRO A 70 9.63 12.85 -3.26
CA PRO A 70 10.07 14.13 -2.73
C PRO A 70 9.42 14.45 -1.39
N LEU A 71 10.16 15.18 -0.55
CA LEU A 71 9.62 15.86 0.61
C LEU A 71 9.17 17.24 0.18
N VAL A 72 7.94 17.61 0.54
CA VAL A 72 7.35 18.88 0.15
C VAL A 72 6.82 19.64 1.34
N PHE A 73 6.84 20.97 1.24
CA PHE A 73 6.14 21.85 2.17
C PHE A 73 4.74 22.15 1.64
N LYS A 74 3.73 21.84 2.41
CA LYS A 74 2.33 22.19 2.12
C LYS A 74 1.88 23.30 3.06
N ARG A 75 1.49 24.44 2.50
CA ARG A 75 1.02 25.59 3.26
C ARG A 75 -0.08 25.18 4.25
N ASN A 76 0.04 25.62 5.50
CA ASN A 76 -0.87 25.28 6.61
C ASN A 76 -0.95 23.79 7.00
N ARG A 77 -0.12 22.92 6.42
CA ARG A 77 -0.09 21.48 6.70
C ARG A 77 1.29 20.97 7.12
N GLY A 78 2.36 21.76 6.85
CA GLY A 78 3.74 21.40 7.18
C GLY A 78 4.40 20.53 6.11
N TYR A 79 5.38 19.75 6.53
CA TYR A 79 6.22 18.94 5.66
C TYR A 79 5.66 17.54 5.54
N ALA A 80 5.68 16.99 4.33
CA ALA A 80 5.17 15.66 4.05
C ALA A 80 5.94 14.97 2.92
N ILE A 81 5.93 13.64 2.93
CA ILE A 81 6.30 12.80 1.79
C ILE A 81 5.18 12.93 0.76
N GLU A 82 5.49 13.32 -0.47
CA GLU A 82 4.46 13.60 -1.49
C GLU A 82 3.95 12.34 -2.18
N THR A 83 4.84 11.38 -2.45
CA THR A 83 4.55 10.16 -3.20
C THR A 83 5.10 8.93 -2.46
N GLU A 84 4.68 7.74 -2.87
CA GLU A 84 5.18 6.49 -2.30
C GLU A 84 5.54 5.47 -3.39
N ASN A 85 6.46 5.86 -4.25
CA ASN A 85 6.96 5.00 -5.31
C ASN A 85 8.02 4.03 -4.78
N THR A 86 8.05 2.83 -5.35
CA THR A 86 9.18 1.90 -5.21
C THR A 86 10.29 2.26 -6.22
N GLY A 87 11.46 1.62 -6.12
CA GLY A 87 12.53 1.78 -7.12
C GLY A 87 12.29 1.08 -8.46
N GLN A 88 11.07 0.65 -8.76
CA GLN A 88 10.75 -0.04 -10.02
C GLN A 88 10.54 0.97 -11.15
N THR A 89 11.58 1.17 -11.98
CA THR A 89 11.60 2.18 -13.04
C THR A 89 11.29 1.65 -14.44
N LEU A 90 11.51 0.34 -14.71
CA LEU A 90 11.39 -0.23 -16.05
C LEU A 90 9.97 -0.20 -16.62
N TYR A 91 8.97 -0.50 -15.79
CA TYR A 91 7.55 -0.41 -16.18
C TYR A 91 6.70 -0.18 -14.93
N ARG A 92 5.62 0.56 -15.09
CA ARG A 92 4.67 0.79 -14.01
C ARG A 92 3.74 -0.41 -13.85
N SER A 93 3.66 -0.92 -12.63
CA SER A 93 2.75 -1.99 -12.23
C SER A 93 2.17 -1.69 -10.85
N ALA A 94 1.35 -2.59 -10.32
CA ALA A 94 0.91 -2.49 -8.92
C ALA A 94 2.09 -2.47 -7.94
N LEU A 95 3.19 -3.16 -8.26
CA LEU A 95 4.42 -3.23 -7.45
C LEU A 95 5.25 -1.92 -7.47
N SER A 96 4.86 -0.93 -8.27
CA SER A 96 5.48 0.40 -8.26
C SER A 96 5.09 1.24 -7.04
N TYR A 97 4.20 0.74 -6.17
CA TYR A 97 3.74 1.42 -4.96
C TYR A 97 4.18 0.68 -3.71
N ILE A 98 4.68 1.43 -2.72
CA ILE A 98 5.23 0.87 -1.48
C ILE A 98 4.16 0.13 -0.69
N HIS A 99 2.95 0.71 -0.52
CA HIS A 99 1.86 0.07 0.22
C HIS A 99 1.46 -1.30 -0.36
N VAL A 100 1.47 -1.45 -1.69
CA VAL A 100 1.18 -2.74 -2.33
C VAL A 100 2.26 -3.77 -2.00
N ARG A 101 3.54 -3.37 -2.02
CA ARG A 101 4.64 -4.25 -1.61
C ARG A 101 4.51 -4.69 -0.17
N GLU A 102 4.11 -3.79 0.71
CA GLU A 102 3.90 -4.10 2.13
C GLU A 102 2.73 -5.06 2.37
N VAL A 103 1.60 -4.88 1.65
CA VAL A 103 0.49 -5.85 1.67
C VAL A 103 0.99 -7.24 1.30
N LEU A 104 1.74 -7.35 0.19
CA LEU A 104 2.21 -8.64 -0.30
C LEU A 104 3.19 -9.30 0.67
N ILE A 105 4.12 -8.53 1.24
CA ILE A 105 5.09 -9.04 2.22
C ILE A 105 4.39 -9.57 3.49
N GLU A 106 3.41 -8.84 4.00
CA GLU A 106 2.67 -9.28 5.19
C GLU A 106 1.79 -10.50 4.89
N LEU A 107 1.10 -10.50 3.75
CA LEU A 107 0.28 -11.63 3.32
C LEU A 107 1.13 -12.89 3.14
N GLU A 108 2.26 -12.79 2.43
CA GLU A 108 3.18 -13.90 2.22
C GLU A 108 3.69 -14.45 3.56
N ARG A 109 4.00 -13.58 4.51
CA ARG A 109 4.45 -13.96 5.85
C ARG A 109 3.35 -14.70 6.61
N GLU A 110 2.10 -14.23 6.58
CA GLU A 110 0.98 -14.88 7.28
C GLU A 110 0.64 -16.22 6.63
N LEU A 111 0.55 -16.29 5.31
CA LEU A 111 0.32 -17.55 4.60
C LEU A 111 1.45 -18.56 4.87
N SER A 112 2.71 -18.12 4.83
CA SER A 112 3.85 -19.00 5.14
C SER A 112 3.80 -19.56 6.56
N ARG A 113 3.42 -18.75 7.55
CA ARG A 113 3.25 -19.22 8.93
C ARG A 113 2.11 -20.24 9.04
N MET A 114 0.99 -19.98 8.39
CA MET A 114 -0.15 -20.89 8.37
C MET A 114 0.23 -22.22 7.71
N LEU A 115 0.98 -22.20 6.61
CA LEU A 115 1.41 -23.40 5.90
C LEU A 115 2.36 -24.29 6.72
N LEU A 116 3.14 -23.72 7.65
CA LEU A 116 3.99 -24.51 8.56
C LEU A 116 3.18 -25.50 9.42
N ASP A 117 1.94 -25.17 9.78
CA ASP A 117 1.06 -26.04 10.56
C ASP A 117 0.63 -27.30 9.79
N PHE A 118 0.80 -27.29 8.47
CA PHE A 118 0.45 -28.38 7.57
C PHE A 118 1.65 -29.18 7.07
N GLN A 119 2.85 -28.73 7.38
CA GLN A 119 4.05 -29.45 7.01
C GLN A 119 4.04 -30.87 7.62
N TRP A 120 4.31 -31.88 6.79
CA TRP A 120 4.29 -33.29 7.16
C TRP A 120 2.90 -33.89 7.45
N LYS A 121 1.81 -33.17 7.17
CA LYS A 121 0.48 -33.78 7.09
C LYS A 121 0.32 -34.55 5.77
N PHE A 122 -0.60 -35.52 5.76
CA PHE A 122 -0.91 -36.26 4.54
C PHE A 122 -1.53 -35.33 3.48
N ASN A 123 -1.08 -35.45 2.22
CA ASN A 123 -1.63 -34.67 1.12
C ASN A 123 -2.94 -35.30 0.64
N THR A 124 -4.01 -35.11 1.37
CA THR A 124 -5.36 -35.56 1.04
C THR A 124 -6.23 -34.41 0.57
N PRO A 125 -7.32 -34.67 -0.21
CA PRO A 125 -8.25 -33.63 -0.60
C PRO A 125 -8.81 -32.81 0.58
N ASP A 126 -9.09 -33.47 1.72
CA ASP A 126 -9.62 -32.80 2.92
C ASP A 126 -8.61 -31.83 3.52
N ILE A 127 -7.34 -32.22 3.61
CA ILE A 127 -6.26 -31.33 4.09
C ILE A 127 -6.04 -30.17 3.12
N ARG A 128 -6.08 -30.40 1.81
CA ARG A 128 -6.00 -29.33 0.82
C ARG A 128 -7.16 -28.33 0.96
N ALA A 129 -8.37 -28.83 1.18
CA ALA A 129 -9.55 -27.99 1.41
C ALA A 129 -9.42 -27.18 2.70
N GLU A 130 -8.87 -27.76 3.80
CA GLU A 130 -8.59 -27.06 5.05
C GLU A 130 -7.56 -25.93 4.85
N ILE A 131 -6.46 -26.21 4.14
CA ILE A 131 -5.44 -25.19 3.82
C ILE A 131 -6.07 -24.02 3.05
N LYS A 132 -6.83 -24.35 1.99
CA LYS A 132 -7.52 -23.32 1.18
C LYS A 132 -8.46 -22.48 2.04
N LEU A 133 -9.26 -23.10 2.89
CA LEU A 133 -10.19 -22.39 3.77
C LEU A 133 -9.44 -21.44 4.72
N ARG A 134 -8.33 -21.87 5.32
CA ARG A 134 -7.52 -21.00 6.18
C ARG A 134 -6.86 -19.86 5.42
N ALA A 135 -6.39 -20.11 4.19
CA ALA A 135 -5.87 -19.06 3.31
C ALA A 135 -6.96 -18.04 2.95
N ASP A 136 -8.19 -18.51 2.66
CA ASP A 136 -9.34 -17.64 2.40
C ASP A 136 -9.64 -16.72 3.60
N VAL A 137 -9.65 -17.25 4.83
CA VAL A 137 -9.86 -16.43 6.05
C VAL A 137 -8.78 -15.36 6.22
N ILE A 138 -7.50 -15.71 5.94
CA ILE A 138 -6.41 -14.74 5.99
C ILE A 138 -6.66 -13.65 4.94
N CYS A 139 -6.86 -14.00 3.68
CA CYS A 139 -7.07 -13.04 2.59
C CYS A 139 -8.30 -12.14 2.84
N GLU A 140 -9.40 -12.68 3.38
CA GLU A 140 -10.59 -11.91 3.76
C GLU A 140 -10.28 -10.83 4.79
N THR A 141 -9.38 -11.10 5.73
CA THR A 141 -8.91 -10.10 6.70
C THR A 141 -8.23 -8.91 5.99
N TYR A 142 -7.46 -9.17 4.94
CA TYR A 142 -6.81 -8.12 4.14
C TYR A 142 -7.82 -7.33 3.29
N VAL A 143 -8.85 -7.98 2.76
CA VAL A 143 -9.98 -7.30 2.08
C VAL A 143 -10.69 -6.39 3.07
N GLY A 144 -11.07 -6.89 4.24
CA GLY A 144 -11.76 -6.13 5.29
C GLY A 144 -10.95 -4.93 5.83
N ARG A 145 -9.61 -4.97 5.70
CA ARG A 145 -8.70 -3.89 6.13
C ARG A 145 -8.16 -3.05 4.98
N ASN A 146 -8.80 -3.06 3.82
CA ASN A 146 -8.42 -2.29 2.62
C ASN A 146 -6.98 -2.55 2.11
N GLY A 147 -6.47 -3.74 2.27
CA GLY A 147 -5.20 -4.17 1.66
C GLY A 147 -5.42 -4.73 0.26
N LEU A 148 -6.46 -5.56 0.13
CA LEU A 148 -6.85 -6.19 -1.13
C LEU A 148 -8.25 -5.75 -1.54
N TYR A 149 -8.47 -5.63 -2.84
CA TYR A 149 -9.78 -5.48 -3.45
C TYR A 149 -10.48 -6.83 -3.59
N ASN A 150 -9.72 -7.84 -4.03
CA ASN A 150 -10.21 -9.19 -4.22
C ASN A 150 -9.05 -10.20 -4.15
N TYR A 151 -9.38 -11.48 -3.97
CA TYR A 151 -8.42 -12.58 -3.98
C TYR A 151 -9.05 -13.86 -4.54
N PHE A 152 -8.20 -14.81 -4.93
CA PHE A 152 -8.60 -16.15 -5.28
C PHE A 152 -7.50 -17.14 -4.88
N ASN A 153 -7.85 -18.13 -4.04
CA ASN A 153 -6.95 -19.20 -3.64
C ASN A 153 -7.31 -20.48 -4.36
N LYS A 154 -6.31 -21.14 -4.93
CA LYS A 154 -6.43 -22.43 -5.61
C LYS A 154 -5.53 -23.47 -4.95
N MET A 155 -6.12 -24.57 -4.52
CA MET A 155 -5.44 -25.75 -4.02
C MET A 155 -6.31 -26.98 -4.28
N ASP A 156 -6.34 -27.42 -5.53
CA ASP A 156 -7.15 -28.51 -6.03
C ASP A 156 -6.31 -29.53 -6.82
N ASP A 157 -6.95 -30.47 -7.47
CA ASP A 157 -6.26 -31.51 -8.25
C ASP A 157 -5.61 -30.98 -9.55
N GLU A 158 -5.97 -29.76 -10.00
CA GLU A 158 -5.34 -29.16 -11.18
C GLU A 158 -3.93 -28.64 -10.88
N ASN A 159 -3.73 -28.02 -9.69
CA ASN A 159 -2.41 -27.54 -9.29
C ASN A 159 -1.69 -28.46 -8.29
N ASN A 160 -2.32 -29.58 -7.87
CA ASN A 160 -1.72 -30.66 -7.10
C ASN A 160 -1.91 -31.98 -7.83
N THR A 161 -1.22 -32.13 -8.96
CA THR A 161 -1.26 -33.34 -9.76
C THR A 161 -0.66 -34.55 -9.03
N PRO A 162 -0.97 -35.81 -9.44
CA PRO A 162 -0.35 -36.99 -8.85
C PRO A 162 1.17 -36.93 -8.80
N GLU A 163 1.82 -36.39 -9.82
CA GLU A 163 3.28 -36.21 -9.85
C GLU A 163 3.79 -35.26 -8.75
N ILE A 164 3.09 -34.15 -8.49
CA ILE A 164 3.41 -33.20 -7.43
C ILE A 164 3.23 -33.88 -6.05
N ILE A 165 2.15 -34.63 -5.89
CA ILE A 165 1.85 -35.35 -4.63
C ILE A 165 2.90 -36.45 -4.37
N ASP A 166 3.29 -37.19 -5.38
CA ASP A 166 4.32 -38.26 -5.28
C ASP A 166 5.69 -37.66 -4.90
N ASN A 167 5.97 -36.43 -5.30
CA ASN A 167 7.17 -35.70 -4.88
C ASN A 167 7.04 -35.04 -3.50
N GLN A 168 5.97 -35.34 -2.72
CA GLN A 168 5.70 -34.79 -1.39
C GLN A 168 5.56 -33.26 -1.39
N ILE A 169 5.02 -32.69 -2.46
CA ILE A 169 4.81 -31.26 -2.63
C ILE A 169 3.31 -30.96 -2.51
N GLY A 170 2.95 -29.87 -1.84
CA GLY A 170 1.63 -29.26 -1.88
C GLY A 170 1.75 -27.84 -2.41
N VAL A 171 0.89 -27.49 -3.38
CA VAL A 171 0.90 -26.18 -4.05
C VAL A 171 -0.38 -25.42 -3.72
N LEU A 172 -0.24 -24.27 -3.09
CA LEU A 172 -1.28 -23.27 -2.91
C LEU A 172 -0.98 -22.08 -3.79
N ASP A 173 -1.83 -21.80 -4.77
CA ASP A 173 -1.75 -20.62 -5.61
C ASP A 173 -2.69 -19.54 -5.07
N THR A 174 -2.13 -18.36 -4.73
CA THR A 174 -2.88 -17.22 -4.25
C THR A 174 -2.79 -16.08 -5.25
N TYR A 175 -3.92 -15.70 -5.83
CA TYR A 175 -4.07 -14.58 -6.75
C TYR A 175 -4.69 -13.42 -5.99
N VAL A 176 -4.14 -12.21 -6.14
CA VAL A 176 -4.59 -11.04 -5.39
C VAL A 176 -4.72 -9.80 -6.27
N GLU A 177 -5.73 -9.00 -5.98
CA GLU A 177 -5.97 -7.68 -6.56
C GLU A 177 -5.75 -6.62 -5.47
N PRO A 178 -4.58 -5.93 -5.43
CA PRO A 178 -4.31 -4.93 -4.40
C PRO A 178 -5.10 -3.64 -4.64
N ILE A 179 -5.53 -3.00 -3.54
CA ILE A 179 -6.14 -1.67 -3.58
C ILE A 179 -5.03 -0.64 -3.87
N LYS A 180 -5.35 0.31 -4.74
CA LYS A 180 -4.46 1.43 -5.08
C LYS A 180 -4.91 2.71 -4.37
N GLY A 181 -3.95 3.54 -3.95
CA GLY A 181 -4.23 4.87 -3.41
C GLY A 181 -4.66 5.87 -4.48
N MET A 182 -5.41 6.89 -4.07
CA MET A 182 -5.75 8.04 -4.90
C MET A 182 -4.63 9.08 -4.78
N GLY A 183 -3.67 9.07 -5.71
CA GLY A 183 -2.57 10.04 -5.73
C GLY A 183 -3.00 11.41 -6.25
N ILE A 184 -4.02 11.47 -7.12
CA ILE A 184 -4.56 12.70 -7.70
C ILE A 184 -6.07 12.72 -7.50
N ILE A 185 -6.57 13.82 -6.96
CA ILE A 185 -8.01 14.08 -6.79
C ILE A 185 -8.36 15.29 -7.65
N VAL A 186 -9.26 15.10 -8.61
CA VAL A 186 -9.78 16.17 -9.47
C VAL A 186 -11.13 16.62 -8.93
N ASN A 187 -11.27 17.90 -8.66
CA ASN A 187 -12.54 18.51 -8.27
C ASN A 187 -13.07 19.35 -9.43
N ASN A 188 -14.18 18.92 -10.03
CA ASN A 188 -14.85 19.64 -11.12
C ASN A 188 -16.03 20.43 -10.51
N ILE A 189 -15.97 21.75 -10.61
CA ILE A 189 -17.04 22.65 -10.13
C ILE A 189 -17.76 23.22 -11.36
N THR A 190 -19.04 22.91 -11.49
CA THR A 190 -19.90 23.44 -12.55
C THR A 190 -20.87 24.45 -11.96
N ILE A 191 -20.86 25.67 -12.49
CA ILE A 191 -21.80 26.71 -12.10
C ILE A 191 -23.10 26.55 -12.91
N LEU A 192 -24.17 26.30 -12.23
CA LEU A 192 -25.50 26.16 -12.82
C LEU A 192 -26.32 27.46 -12.65
N ARG A 193 -27.34 27.60 -13.49
CA ARG A 193 -28.31 28.69 -13.33
C ARG A 193 -29.11 28.51 -12.04
N THR A 194 -29.58 29.62 -11.47
CA THR A 194 -30.46 29.59 -10.31
C THR A 194 -31.70 28.71 -10.57
N GLY A 195 -31.95 27.75 -9.68
CA GLY A 195 -33.05 26.81 -9.79
C GLY A 195 -32.77 25.53 -10.62
N ALA A 196 -31.67 25.41 -11.31
CA ALA A 196 -31.35 24.23 -12.13
C ALA A 196 -31.21 22.94 -11.30
N ILE A 197 -30.69 23.03 -10.07
CA ILE A 197 -30.56 21.86 -9.17
C ILE A 197 -31.96 21.38 -8.71
N SER A 198 -32.89 22.32 -8.40
CA SER A 198 -34.23 22.01 -7.97
C SER A 198 -35.09 21.40 -9.08
N ALA A 199 -34.79 21.68 -10.34
CA ALA A 199 -35.46 21.14 -11.51
C ALA A 199 -34.95 19.75 -11.95
N GLY A 200 -34.02 19.14 -11.23
CA GLY A 200 -33.45 17.83 -11.59
C GLY A 200 -32.60 17.83 -12.87
N GLY A 201 -32.22 19.01 -13.35
CA GLY A 201 -31.48 19.18 -14.60
C GLY A 201 -29.98 18.93 -14.47
N PHE A 202 -29.57 17.73 -14.09
CA PHE A 202 -28.22 17.25 -14.35
C PHE A 202 -28.16 16.79 -15.80
N ILE A 203 -27.67 17.65 -16.68
CA ILE A 203 -27.46 17.29 -18.08
C ILE A 203 -26.20 16.41 -18.10
N ASN A 204 -26.41 15.12 -18.34
CA ASN A 204 -25.35 14.24 -18.85
C ASN A 204 -25.02 14.72 -20.26
N SER A 205 -23.87 15.33 -20.42
CA SER A 205 -23.23 15.58 -21.72
C SER A 205 -21.97 14.76 -21.81
#